data_00e0f62bb584a0846b0675365075ea50
#
_entry.id   00e0f62bb584a0846b0675365075ea50
#
_cell.length_a   1.000
_cell.length_b   1.000
_cell.length_c   1.000
_cell.angle_alpha   90.00
_cell.angle_beta   90.00
_cell.angle_gamma   90.00
#
_symmetry.space_group_name_H-M   'P 1'
#
loop_
_entity.id
_entity.type
_entity.pdbx_description
1 polymer ?
#
loop_
_entity_poly.entity_id
_entity_poly.type
_entity_poly.pdbx_seq_one_letter_code
_entity_poly.pdbx_strand_id
1 'polypeptide(L)'
;MRQVGVLAAAGLVSLERMVDRLAEDHANARTLAEAVATMPGLTVDLASVQTNIVIIRVDRGDRARSTAAADELVKGCAARKVKIHAMGPAAIRCVTHKDVDAEDTRRAVEAFREQTARW
;
A
#
# COMPACT_ATOMS: atom_id res chain seq x y z
N MET A 1 20.14 -11.73 23.94
CA MET A 1 18.66 -11.75 23.96
C MET A 1 18.22 -13.15 24.38
N ARG A 2 17.39 -13.25 25.41
CA ARG A 2 16.79 -14.53 25.83
C ARG A 2 15.76 -14.94 24.79
N GLN A 3 15.48 -16.23 24.65
CA GLN A 3 14.49 -16.82 23.73
C GLN A 3 14.66 -16.41 22.24
N VAL A 4 15.87 -16.08 21.84
CA VAL A 4 16.16 -15.74 20.43
C VAL A 4 15.83 -16.90 19.46
N GLY A 5 15.80 -18.14 19.97
CA GLY A 5 15.42 -19.32 19.20
C GLY A 5 14.03 -19.22 18.57
N VAL A 6 13.07 -18.55 19.22
CA VAL A 6 11.72 -18.35 18.67
C VAL A 6 11.78 -17.46 17.41
N LEU A 7 12.54 -16.37 17.47
CA LEU A 7 12.74 -15.48 16.31
C LEU A 7 13.56 -16.15 15.22
N ALA A 8 14.59 -16.91 15.60
CA ALA A 8 15.42 -17.65 14.65
C ALA A 8 14.62 -18.74 13.92
N ALA A 9 13.74 -19.46 14.60
CA ALA A 9 12.85 -20.45 13.99
C ALA A 9 11.92 -19.82 12.95
N ALA A 10 11.31 -18.68 13.29
CA ALA A 10 10.48 -17.92 12.34
C ALA A 10 11.31 -17.45 11.14
N GLY A 11 12.54 -16.99 11.36
CA GLY A 11 13.47 -16.57 10.31
C GLY A 11 13.84 -17.72 9.36
N LEU A 12 14.10 -18.91 9.89
CA LEU A 12 14.39 -20.11 9.08
C LEU A 12 13.20 -20.47 8.19
N VAL A 13 11.98 -20.51 8.74
CA VAL A 13 10.77 -20.76 7.95
C VAL A 13 10.60 -19.72 6.84
N SER A 14 10.86 -18.45 7.14
CA SER A 14 10.77 -17.37 6.14
C SER A 14 11.76 -17.57 5.00
N LEU A 15 13.02 -17.93 5.32
CA LEU A 15 14.06 -18.15 4.31
C LEU A 15 13.83 -19.41 3.47
N GLU A 16 13.34 -20.47 4.08
CA GLU A 16 13.15 -21.74 3.40
C GLU A 16 11.85 -21.84 2.59
N ARG A 17 10.79 -21.10 3.00
CA ARG A 17 9.45 -21.32 2.46
C ARG A 17 8.75 -20.07 1.93
N MET A 18 9.27 -18.88 2.23
CA MET A 18 8.57 -17.63 1.93
C MET A 18 9.24 -16.78 0.85
N VAL A 19 10.48 -17.10 0.46
CA VAL A 19 11.23 -16.28 -0.50
C VAL A 19 10.56 -16.28 -1.88
N ASP A 20 10.21 -17.46 -2.40
CA ASP A 20 9.63 -17.57 -3.74
C ASP A 20 8.28 -16.85 -3.86
N ARG A 21 7.48 -16.84 -2.79
CA ARG A 21 6.20 -16.13 -2.80
C ARG A 21 6.30 -14.61 -2.75
N LEU A 22 7.47 -14.03 -2.50
CA LEU A 22 7.65 -12.57 -2.55
C LEU A 22 7.31 -12.01 -3.95
N ALA A 23 7.41 -12.81 -4.99
CA ALA A 23 7.00 -12.44 -6.34
C ALA A 23 5.51 -12.04 -6.40
N GLU A 24 4.65 -12.68 -5.60
CA GLU A 24 3.22 -12.34 -5.49
C GLU A 24 3.03 -10.97 -4.84
N ASP A 25 3.77 -10.69 -3.77
CA ASP A 25 3.72 -9.39 -3.09
C ASP A 25 4.16 -8.26 -4.02
N HIS A 26 5.21 -8.49 -4.83
CA HIS A 26 5.70 -7.52 -5.81
C HIS A 26 4.68 -7.31 -6.95
N ALA A 27 4.06 -8.37 -7.45
CA ALA A 27 3.03 -8.28 -8.48
C ALA A 27 1.79 -7.50 -7.98
N ASN A 28 1.35 -7.77 -6.75
CA ASN A 28 0.24 -7.08 -6.11
C ASN A 28 0.55 -5.59 -5.90
N ALA A 29 1.77 -5.26 -5.42
CA ALA A 29 2.21 -3.88 -5.27
C ALA A 29 2.24 -3.15 -6.63
N ARG A 30 2.74 -3.80 -7.67
CA ARG A 30 2.80 -3.23 -9.01
C ARG A 30 1.39 -2.97 -9.57
N THR A 31 0.49 -3.92 -9.43
CA THR A 31 -0.93 -3.79 -9.84
C THR A 31 -1.60 -2.60 -9.15
N LEU A 32 -1.43 -2.48 -7.83
CA LEU A 32 -1.95 -1.36 -7.06
C LEU A 32 -1.37 -0.03 -7.55
N ALA A 33 -0.06 0.04 -7.71
CA ALA A 33 0.64 1.26 -8.11
C ALA A 33 0.20 1.76 -9.49
N GLU A 34 0.11 0.87 -10.47
CA GLU A 34 -0.32 1.18 -11.84
C GLU A 34 -1.77 1.69 -11.86
N ALA A 35 -2.66 1.03 -11.14
CA ALA A 35 -4.05 1.46 -11.04
C ALA A 35 -4.18 2.83 -10.37
N VAL A 36 -3.49 3.05 -9.25
CA VAL A 36 -3.55 4.32 -8.50
C VAL A 36 -2.93 5.48 -9.28
N ALA A 37 -1.87 5.23 -10.05
CA ALA A 37 -1.22 6.25 -10.88
C ALA A 37 -2.16 6.86 -11.94
N THR A 38 -3.26 6.19 -12.28
CA THR A 38 -4.28 6.70 -13.23
C THR A 38 -5.37 7.53 -12.56
N MET A 39 -5.40 7.62 -11.23
CA MET A 39 -6.47 8.28 -10.49
C MET A 39 -6.20 9.77 -10.31
N PRO A 40 -7.22 10.63 -10.40
CA PRO A 40 -7.03 12.07 -10.26
C PRO A 40 -6.51 12.45 -8.87
N GLY A 41 -5.55 13.38 -8.83
CA GLY A 41 -4.97 13.87 -7.59
C GLY A 41 -4.04 12.90 -6.86
N LEU A 42 -3.72 11.75 -7.46
CA LEU A 42 -2.75 10.79 -6.95
C LEU A 42 -1.56 10.66 -7.91
N THR A 43 -0.37 10.54 -7.35
CA THR A 43 0.85 10.28 -8.12
C THR A 43 1.67 9.19 -7.47
N VAL A 44 2.22 8.31 -8.30
CA VAL A 44 3.12 7.23 -7.89
C VAL A 44 4.33 7.23 -8.83
N ASP A 45 5.51 7.21 -8.28
CA ASP A 45 6.72 6.93 -9.05
C ASP A 45 6.82 5.42 -9.29
N LEU A 46 6.33 4.99 -10.46
CA LEU A 46 6.30 3.57 -10.83
C LEU A 46 7.70 2.95 -10.93
N ALA A 47 8.74 3.75 -11.18
CA ALA A 47 10.12 3.25 -11.23
C ALA A 47 10.63 2.88 -9.83
N SER A 48 10.12 3.50 -8.79
CA SER A 48 10.48 3.20 -7.40
C SER A 48 9.76 1.98 -6.82
N VAL A 49 8.71 1.47 -7.49
CA VAL A 49 7.96 0.29 -7.04
C VAL A 49 8.68 -0.98 -7.48
N GLN A 50 9.67 -1.39 -6.71
CA GLN A 50 10.52 -2.55 -7.01
C GLN A 50 10.23 -3.77 -6.12
N THR A 51 9.54 -3.55 -4.99
CA THR A 51 9.18 -4.59 -4.04
C THR A 51 7.70 -4.46 -3.66
N ASN A 52 7.39 -4.66 -2.41
CA ASN A 52 6.04 -4.72 -1.86
C ASN A 52 5.56 -3.39 -1.24
N ILE A 53 6.30 -2.29 -1.43
CA ILE A 53 5.96 -0.98 -0.87
C ILE A 53 5.57 -0.03 -2.00
N VAL A 54 4.42 0.62 -1.86
CA VAL A 54 3.94 1.66 -2.77
C VAL A 54 3.78 2.96 -2.00
N ILE A 55 4.48 4.00 -2.44
CA ILE A 55 4.34 5.35 -1.91
C ILE A 55 3.48 6.17 -2.87
N ILE A 56 2.37 6.66 -2.36
CA ILE A 56 1.38 7.45 -3.10
C ILE A 56 1.43 8.87 -2.58
N ARG A 57 1.59 9.85 -3.46
CA ARG A 57 1.46 11.27 -3.12
C ARG A 57 0.08 11.77 -3.50
N VAL A 58 -0.48 12.58 -2.64
CA VAL A 58 -1.77 13.25 -2.86
C VAL A 58 -1.51 14.69 -3.24
N ASP A 59 -2.06 15.14 -4.35
CA ASP A 59 -1.98 16.53 -4.82
C ASP A 59 -3.37 17.12 -5.02
N ARG A 60 -3.68 18.15 -4.22
CA ARG A 60 -4.94 18.93 -4.28
C ARG A 60 -4.68 20.43 -4.45
N GLY A 61 -3.55 20.76 -5.08
CA GLY A 61 -3.16 22.14 -5.40
C GLY A 61 -2.34 22.83 -4.32
N ASP A 62 -2.64 22.60 -3.04
CA ASP A 62 -1.85 23.10 -1.93
C ASP A 62 -1.61 22.03 -0.86
N ARG A 63 -0.65 22.31 0.04
CA ARG A 63 -0.21 21.36 1.06
C ARG A 63 -1.32 21.00 2.07
N ALA A 64 -2.10 21.99 2.48
CA ALA A 64 -3.14 21.78 3.51
C ALA A 64 -4.27 20.90 2.97
N ARG A 65 -4.75 21.19 1.77
CA ARG A 65 -5.77 20.39 1.07
C ARG A 65 -5.27 18.99 0.77
N SER A 66 -4.03 18.86 0.31
CA SER A 66 -3.42 17.57 0.00
C SER A 66 -3.29 16.70 1.25
N THR A 67 -2.92 17.29 2.40
CA THR A 67 -2.85 16.58 3.69
C THR A 67 -4.23 16.14 4.15
N ALA A 68 -5.23 17.04 4.12
CA ALA A 68 -6.60 16.70 4.49
C ALA A 68 -7.18 15.59 3.61
N ALA A 69 -6.95 15.65 2.29
CA ALA A 69 -7.39 14.63 1.35
C ALA A 69 -6.70 13.27 1.59
N ALA A 70 -5.42 13.26 1.96
CA ALA A 70 -4.73 12.03 2.34
C ALA A 70 -5.34 11.40 3.60
N ASP A 71 -5.66 12.20 4.60
CA ASP A 71 -6.32 11.72 5.84
C ASP A 71 -7.74 11.19 5.56
N GLU A 72 -8.50 11.86 4.70
CA GLU A 72 -9.82 11.40 4.26
C GLU A 72 -9.73 10.09 3.50
N LEU A 73 -8.74 9.95 2.62
CA LEU A 73 -8.49 8.74 1.86
C LEU A 73 -8.16 7.56 2.79
N VAL A 74 -7.31 7.75 3.80
CA VAL A 74 -7.01 6.74 4.81
C VAL A 74 -8.27 6.31 5.56
N LYS A 75 -9.09 7.26 6.01
CA LYS A 75 -10.35 6.97 6.70
C LYS A 75 -11.37 6.26 5.80
N GLY A 76 -11.51 6.71 4.56
CA GLY A 76 -12.42 6.13 3.59
C GLY A 76 -12.04 4.69 3.20
N CYS A 77 -10.74 4.42 3.02
CA CYS A 77 -10.24 3.07 2.80
C CYS A 77 -10.45 2.18 4.03
N ALA A 78 -10.21 2.69 5.25
CA ALA A 78 -10.41 1.94 6.48
C ALA A 78 -11.89 1.53 6.68
N ALA A 79 -12.85 2.38 6.32
CA ALA A 79 -14.28 2.06 6.34
C ALA A 79 -14.64 0.87 5.42
N ARG A 80 -13.80 0.58 4.41
CA ARG A 80 -13.90 -0.57 3.50
C ARG A 80 -12.98 -1.73 3.88
N LYS A 81 -12.46 -1.72 5.10
CA LYS A 81 -11.53 -2.73 5.64
C LYS A 81 -10.18 -2.77 4.89
N VAL A 82 -9.82 -1.70 4.19
CA VAL A 82 -8.51 -1.53 3.55
C VAL A 82 -7.66 -0.63 4.45
N LYS A 83 -6.67 -1.22 5.09
CA LYS A 83 -5.76 -0.50 6.00
C LYS A 83 -4.54 0.02 5.22
N ILE A 84 -4.41 1.33 5.18
CA ILE A 84 -3.27 2.04 4.61
C ILE A 84 -2.75 3.05 5.64
N HIS A 85 -1.52 3.52 5.48
CA HIS A 85 -0.91 4.42 6.46
C HIS A 85 -0.53 5.76 5.84
N ALA A 86 -0.93 6.85 6.50
CA ALA A 86 -0.37 8.16 6.22
C ALA A 86 1.14 8.14 6.56
N MET A 87 1.97 8.66 5.64
CA MET A 87 3.42 8.76 5.79
C MET A 87 3.83 10.24 5.68
N GLY A 88 3.54 11.00 6.73
CA GLY A 88 3.72 12.44 6.72
C GLY A 88 2.65 13.19 5.90
N PRO A 89 2.82 14.48 5.66
CA PRO A 89 1.83 15.29 4.96
C PRO A 89 1.70 14.87 3.50
N ALA A 90 0.46 14.68 3.07
CA ALA A 90 0.10 14.40 1.67
C ALA A 90 0.78 13.15 1.06
N ALA A 91 1.16 12.17 1.89
CA ALA A 91 1.74 10.91 1.42
C ALA A 91 1.13 9.72 2.15
N ILE A 92 0.92 8.64 1.42
CA ILE A 92 0.35 7.38 1.90
C ILE A 92 1.31 6.25 1.53
N ARG A 93 1.50 5.32 2.45
CA ARG A 93 2.23 4.08 2.20
C ARG A 93 1.27 2.89 2.21
N CYS A 94 1.30 2.13 1.14
CA CYS A 94 0.68 0.81 1.06
C CYS A 94 1.77 -0.26 1.07
N VAL A 95 1.46 -1.40 1.69
CA VAL A 95 2.38 -2.55 1.79
C VAL A 95 1.58 -3.80 1.47
N THR A 96 2.03 -4.56 0.49
CA THR A 96 1.53 -5.91 0.23
C THR A 96 2.35 -6.93 1.02
N HIS A 97 1.73 -8.02 1.41
CA HIS A 97 2.36 -9.07 2.21
C HIS A 97 1.58 -10.37 2.08
N LYS A 98 2.08 -11.45 2.68
CA LYS A 98 1.53 -12.82 2.56
C LYS A 98 0.02 -12.98 2.82
N ASP A 99 -0.59 -12.05 3.54
CA ASP A 99 -2.02 -12.09 3.87
C ASP A 99 -2.85 -11.13 2.98
N VAL A 100 -2.25 -10.65 1.88
CA VAL A 100 -2.90 -9.78 0.88
C VAL A 100 -2.76 -10.44 -0.48
N ASP A 101 -3.84 -10.93 -1.02
CA ASP A 101 -3.88 -11.56 -2.32
C ASP A 101 -4.31 -10.59 -3.46
N ALA A 102 -4.46 -11.12 -4.67
CA ALA A 102 -4.88 -10.35 -5.84
C ALA A 102 -6.31 -9.82 -5.70
N GLU A 103 -7.20 -10.52 -5.00
CA GLU A 103 -8.57 -10.08 -4.73
C GLU A 103 -8.57 -8.89 -3.76
N ASP A 104 -7.81 -8.99 -2.68
CA ASP A 104 -7.63 -7.89 -1.72
C ASP A 104 -7.03 -6.65 -2.38
N THR A 105 -6.07 -6.87 -3.29
CA THR A 105 -5.48 -5.79 -4.09
C THR A 105 -6.51 -5.10 -4.98
N ARG A 106 -7.40 -5.84 -5.65
CA ARG A 106 -8.51 -5.27 -6.42
C ARG A 106 -9.47 -4.47 -5.54
N ARG A 107 -9.83 -5.00 -4.36
CA ARG A 107 -10.67 -4.28 -3.39
C ARG A 107 -10.01 -2.98 -2.92
N ALA A 108 -8.70 -2.99 -2.73
CA ALA A 108 -7.96 -1.78 -2.40
C ALA A 108 -8.05 -0.75 -3.54
N VAL A 109 -7.82 -1.17 -4.79
CA VAL A 109 -7.95 -0.29 -5.98
C VAL A 109 -9.35 0.33 -6.08
N GLU A 110 -10.40 -0.47 -5.84
CA GLU A 110 -11.78 0.03 -5.84
C GLU A 110 -12.02 1.06 -4.74
N ALA A 111 -11.51 0.79 -3.53
CA ALA A 111 -11.61 1.73 -2.42
C ALA A 111 -10.94 3.08 -2.74
N PHE A 112 -9.75 3.07 -3.35
CA PHE A 112 -9.09 4.28 -3.82
C PHE A 112 -9.92 5.01 -4.88
N ARG A 113 -10.41 4.29 -5.88
CA ARG A 113 -11.20 4.86 -6.98
C ARG A 113 -12.46 5.57 -6.50
N GLU A 114 -13.19 4.97 -5.56
CA GLU A 114 -14.40 5.57 -5.02
C GLU A 114 -14.14 6.80 -4.16
N GLN A 115 -13.03 6.83 -3.43
CA GLN A 115 -12.67 8.01 -2.66
C GLN A 115 -12.23 9.16 -3.59
N THR A 116 -11.43 8.86 -4.61
CA THR A 116 -10.92 9.87 -5.55
C THR A 116 -11.98 10.36 -6.54
N ALA A 117 -13.02 9.58 -6.81
CA ALA A 117 -14.16 10.02 -7.66
C ALA A 117 -14.93 11.22 -7.08
N ARG A 118 -14.72 11.54 -5.80
CA ARG A 118 -15.35 12.68 -5.10
C ARG A 118 -14.48 13.93 -5.08
N TRP A 119 -13.33 13.90 -5.70
CA TRP A 119 -12.32 14.97 -5.64
C TRP A 119 -12.44 16.04 -6.71
#